data_fc6f3e4134e0780faff69fb03f9df296
#
_entry.id   fc6f3e4134e0780faff69fb03f9df296
#
_cell.length_a   1.000
_cell.length_b   1.000
_cell.length_c   1.000
_cell.angle_alpha   90.00
_cell.angle_beta   90.00
_cell.angle_gamma   90.00
#
_symmetry.space_group_name_H-M   'P 1'
#
loop_
_entity.id
_entity.type
_entity.pdbx_description
1 polymer ?
#
loop_
_entity_poly.entity_id
_entity_poly.type
_entity_poly.pdbx_seq_one_letter_code
_entity_poly.pdbx_strand_id
1 'polypeptide(L)'
;MKNILAFIFGSLFSIGLMVSGMSNPQKIIDFLDFFGNWDASLAFVMMGAIAVAFIPFQKAVRSNAPKTVFNEPIDLPNNNRIDPKLITGALMFGVGWGVAGICPAPSFTLIGLGHYQVLYFIVAMIAGVLIHRKWSGA
;
A
#
# COMPACT_ATOMS: atom_id res chain seq x y z
N MET A 1 -9.43 -16.12 -17.13
CA MET A 1 -8.97 -14.81 -17.64
C MET A 1 -8.61 -13.87 -16.49
N LYS A 2 -9.44 -13.69 -15.44
CA LYS A 2 -9.15 -12.79 -14.32
C LYS A 2 -7.82 -13.10 -13.62
N ASN A 3 -7.53 -14.36 -13.31
CA ASN A 3 -6.30 -14.77 -12.62
C ASN A 3 -5.04 -14.48 -13.45
N ILE A 4 -5.12 -14.63 -14.78
CA ILE A 4 -4.00 -14.32 -15.67
C ILE A 4 -3.72 -12.82 -15.69
N LEU A 5 -4.76 -11.99 -15.77
CA LEU A 5 -4.63 -10.54 -15.72
C LEU A 5 -4.12 -10.06 -14.35
N ALA A 6 -4.61 -10.64 -13.26
CA ALA A 6 -4.10 -10.37 -11.92
C ALA A 6 -2.61 -10.71 -11.80
N PHE A 7 -2.19 -11.83 -12.36
CA PHE A 7 -0.77 -12.22 -12.41
C PHE A 7 0.07 -11.23 -13.23
N ILE A 8 -0.41 -10.82 -14.42
CA ILE A 8 0.29 -9.86 -15.27
C ILE A 8 0.44 -8.50 -14.57
N PHE A 9 -0.64 -7.97 -13.99
CA PHE A 9 -0.58 -6.69 -13.27
C PHE A 9 0.26 -6.77 -12.01
N GLY A 10 0.20 -7.87 -11.26
CA GLY A 10 1.05 -8.09 -10.11
C GLY A 10 2.53 -8.18 -10.48
N SER A 11 2.86 -8.85 -11.58
CA SER A 11 4.24 -8.94 -12.10
C SER A 11 4.74 -7.57 -12.55
N LEU A 12 3.92 -6.81 -13.29
CA LEU A 12 4.26 -5.46 -13.73
C LEU A 12 4.49 -4.52 -12.54
N PHE A 13 3.64 -4.62 -11.51
CA PHE A 13 3.79 -3.87 -10.26
C PHE A 13 5.10 -4.23 -9.54
N SER A 14 5.42 -5.51 -9.41
CA SER A 14 6.66 -5.97 -8.78
C SER A 14 7.91 -5.48 -9.54
N ILE A 15 7.89 -5.54 -10.87
CA ILE A 15 8.98 -4.99 -11.70
C ILE A 15 9.11 -3.49 -11.46
N GLY A 16 8.00 -2.75 -11.42
CA GLY A 16 8.00 -1.33 -11.10
C GLY A 16 8.63 -1.01 -9.74
N LEU A 17 8.32 -1.79 -8.71
CA LEU A 17 8.93 -1.67 -7.37
C LEU A 17 10.44 -1.94 -7.38
N MET A 18 10.89 -2.91 -8.16
CA MET A 18 12.32 -3.21 -8.29
C MET A 18 13.06 -2.09 -9.02
N VAL A 19 12.52 -1.61 -10.13
CA VAL A 19 13.13 -0.53 -10.94
C VAL A 19 13.17 0.79 -10.19
N SER A 20 12.12 1.11 -9.41
CA SER A 20 12.07 2.33 -8.58
C SER A 20 12.98 2.27 -7.35
N GLY A 21 13.55 1.10 -7.03
CA GLY A 21 14.34 0.89 -5.83
C GLY A 21 13.52 0.84 -4.52
N MET A 22 12.18 0.82 -4.61
CA MET A 22 11.30 0.78 -3.43
C MET A 22 11.34 -0.57 -2.69
N SER A 23 12.00 -1.57 -3.27
CA SER A 23 12.31 -2.83 -2.57
C SER A 23 13.46 -2.67 -1.56
N ASN A 24 14.14 -1.52 -1.52
CA ASN A 24 15.17 -1.23 -0.54
C ASN A 24 14.58 -0.44 0.63
N PRO A 25 14.55 -1.00 1.87
CA PRO A 25 14.03 -0.30 3.05
C PRO A 25 14.76 1.03 3.34
N GLN A 26 16.06 1.11 2.99
CA GLN A 26 16.85 2.33 3.18
C GLN A 26 16.25 3.53 2.44
N LYS A 27 15.72 3.33 1.24
CA LYS A 27 15.06 4.41 0.48
C LYS A 27 13.84 5.00 1.19
N ILE A 28 13.13 4.19 1.96
CA ILE A 28 11.98 4.64 2.75
C ILE A 28 12.46 5.43 3.96
N ILE A 29 13.51 4.96 4.62
CA ILE A 29 14.11 5.64 5.76
C ILE A 29 14.69 6.98 5.32
N ASP A 30 15.44 7.03 4.21
CA ASP A 30 16.03 8.25 3.67
C ASP A 30 14.94 9.27 3.25
N PHE A 31 13.79 8.81 2.77
CA PHE A 31 12.65 9.68 2.49
C PHE A 31 12.03 10.28 3.77
N LEU A 32 12.01 9.54 4.87
CA LEU A 32 11.49 10.00 6.17
C LEU A 32 12.51 10.85 6.97
N ASP A 33 13.77 10.83 6.58
CA ASP A 33 14.83 11.59 7.21
C ASP A 33 14.89 13.03 6.69
N PHE A 34 13.94 13.87 7.12
CA PHE A 34 13.83 15.28 6.73
C PHE A 34 15.01 16.14 7.20
N PHE A 35 15.77 15.68 8.18
CA PHE A 35 16.89 16.44 8.77
C PHE A 35 18.26 15.96 8.32
N GLY A 36 18.34 14.81 7.61
CA GLY A 36 19.58 14.23 7.08
C GLY A 36 19.65 14.26 5.55
N ASN A 37 20.00 13.12 4.95
CA ASN A 37 20.13 12.97 3.51
C ASN A 37 18.76 12.64 2.87
N TRP A 38 17.85 13.61 2.82
CA TRP A 38 16.51 13.42 2.29
C TRP A 38 16.51 13.01 0.81
N ASP A 39 15.90 11.85 0.49
CA ASP A 39 15.73 11.35 -0.87
C ASP A 39 14.27 11.51 -1.32
N ALA A 40 14.02 12.45 -2.23
CA ALA A 40 12.69 12.73 -2.77
C ALA A 40 12.20 11.69 -3.78
N SER A 41 12.98 10.66 -4.13
CA SER A 41 12.63 9.69 -5.18
C SER A 41 11.29 8.99 -4.92
N LEU A 42 10.99 8.68 -3.66
CA LEU A 42 9.71 8.08 -3.27
C LEU A 42 8.51 9.00 -3.58
N ALA A 43 8.65 10.32 -3.37
CA ALA A 43 7.59 11.28 -3.69
C ALA A 43 7.27 11.28 -5.20
N PHE A 44 8.29 11.22 -6.07
CA PHE A 44 8.08 11.16 -7.52
C PHE A 44 7.37 9.88 -7.95
N VAL A 45 7.72 8.73 -7.36
CA VAL A 45 7.04 7.45 -7.62
C VAL A 45 5.58 7.53 -7.21
N MET A 46 5.29 8.08 -6.03
CA MET A 46 3.91 8.26 -5.53
C MET A 46 3.12 9.22 -6.40
N MET A 47 3.70 10.35 -6.83
CA MET A 47 3.04 11.28 -7.75
C MET A 47 2.71 10.63 -9.09
N GLY A 48 3.63 9.84 -9.65
CA GLY A 48 3.39 9.08 -10.88
C GLY A 48 2.24 8.09 -10.73
N ALA A 49 2.20 7.33 -9.64
CA ALA A 49 1.12 6.39 -9.35
C ALA A 49 -0.24 7.11 -9.21
N ILE A 50 -0.29 8.24 -8.50
CA ILE A 50 -1.50 9.06 -8.35
C ILE A 50 -1.95 9.61 -9.70
N ALA A 51 -1.04 10.12 -10.53
CA ALA A 51 -1.38 10.67 -11.84
C ALA A 51 -2.03 9.61 -12.75
N VAL A 52 -1.50 8.38 -12.77
CA VAL A 52 -2.07 7.27 -13.54
C VAL A 52 -3.42 6.82 -12.97
N ALA A 53 -3.54 6.70 -11.65
CA ALA A 53 -4.76 6.23 -10.99
C ALA A 53 -5.88 7.28 -10.98
N PHE A 54 -5.55 8.56 -11.11
CA PHE A 54 -6.51 9.67 -10.96
C PHE A 54 -7.69 9.58 -11.95
N ILE A 55 -7.42 9.33 -13.23
CA ILE A 55 -8.46 9.29 -14.26
C ILE A 55 -9.44 8.13 -14.05
N PRO A 56 -8.99 6.86 -13.91
CA PRO A 56 -9.92 5.76 -13.70
C PRO A 56 -10.67 5.86 -12.37
N PHE A 57 -10.01 6.35 -11.33
CA PHE A 57 -10.65 6.55 -10.02
C PHE A 57 -11.74 7.61 -10.06
N GLN A 58 -11.48 8.76 -10.68
CA GLN A 58 -12.48 9.83 -10.87
C GLN A 58 -13.70 9.32 -11.65
N LYS A 59 -13.49 8.51 -12.69
CA LYS A 59 -14.59 7.91 -13.44
C LYS A 59 -15.40 6.94 -12.57
N ALA A 60 -14.75 6.14 -11.75
CA ALA A 60 -15.42 5.20 -10.85
C ALA A 60 -16.26 5.94 -9.79
N VAL A 61 -15.72 6.97 -9.16
CA VAL A 61 -16.40 7.76 -8.11
C VAL A 61 -17.61 8.54 -8.67
N ARG A 62 -17.50 9.05 -9.91
CA ARG A 62 -18.60 9.82 -10.54
C ARG A 62 -19.70 8.95 -11.12
N SER A 63 -19.50 7.64 -11.23
CA SER A 63 -20.49 6.71 -11.75
C SER A 63 -21.47 6.29 -10.66
N ASN A 64 -22.76 6.31 -10.94
CA ASN A 64 -23.79 5.84 -10.00
C ASN A 64 -23.75 4.32 -9.76
N ALA A 65 -23.13 3.57 -10.67
CA ALA A 65 -22.93 2.12 -10.57
C ALA A 65 -21.56 1.77 -11.18
N PRO A 66 -20.43 2.08 -10.48
CA PRO A 66 -19.12 1.83 -11.03
C PRO A 66 -18.90 0.32 -11.21
N LYS A 67 -18.45 -0.05 -12.41
CA LYS A 67 -18.17 -1.43 -12.77
C LYS A 67 -16.74 -1.58 -13.23
N THR A 68 -16.16 -2.72 -12.89
CA THR A 68 -14.86 -3.13 -13.43
C THR A 68 -14.94 -3.40 -14.93
N VAL A 69 -13.79 -3.52 -15.60
CA VAL A 69 -13.70 -3.96 -17.01
C VAL A 69 -14.41 -5.31 -17.23
N PHE A 70 -14.59 -6.11 -16.19
CA PHE A 70 -15.31 -7.39 -16.20
C PHE A 70 -16.79 -7.29 -15.86
N ASN A 71 -17.34 -6.07 -15.84
CA ASN A 71 -18.75 -5.80 -15.51
C ASN A 71 -19.16 -6.18 -14.08
N GLU A 72 -18.16 -6.33 -13.16
CA GLU A 72 -18.41 -6.55 -11.75
C GLU A 72 -18.62 -5.20 -11.02
N PRO A 73 -19.54 -5.12 -10.07
CA PRO A 73 -19.75 -3.91 -9.29
C PRO A 73 -18.50 -3.58 -8.47
N ILE A 74 -18.11 -2.31 -8.47
CA ILE A 74 -17.04 -1.81 -7.60
C ILE A 74 -17.71 -1.29 -6.32
N ASP A 75 -17.37 -1.88 -5.19
CA ASP A 75 -17.79 -1.39 -3.88
C ASP A 75 -16.83 -0.28 -3.44
N LEU A 76 -17.34 0.95 -3.44
CA LEU A 76 -16.57 2.12 -2.99
C LEU A 76 -16.99 2.45 -1.56
N PRO A 77 -16.04 2.71 -0.65
CA PRO A 77 -16.36 3.11 0.72
C PRO A 77 -17.15 4.44 0.71
N ASN A 78 -18.35 4.41 1.28
CA ASN A 78 -19.23 5.58 1.37
C ASN A 78 -19.07 6.37 2.68
N ASN A 79 -18.18 5.93 3.56
CA ASN A 79 -17.97 6.57 4.86
C ASN A 79 -16.98 7.74 4.73
N ASN A 80 -17.50 8.95 4.65
CA ASN A 80 -16.72 10.19 4.61
C ASN A 80 -16.55 10.84 6.01
N ARG A 81 -16.93 10.15 7.08
CA ARG A 81 -16.81 10.69 8.43
C ARG A 81 -15.41 10.44 8.98
N ILE A 82 -14.74 11.52 9.36
CA ILE A 82 -13.48 11.44 10.10
C ILE A 82 -13.86 11.24 11.57
N ASP A 83 -13.68 10.01 12.06
CA ASP A 83 -13.92 9.66 13.44
C ASP A 83 -12.59 9.50 14.20
N PRO A 84 -12.60 9.58 15.55
CA PRO A 84 -11.39 9.38 16.34
C PRO A 84 -10.71 8.03 16.13
N LYS A 85 -11.45 6.99 15.77
CA LYS A 85 -10.90 5.65 15.48
C LYS A 85 -10.04 5.67 14.23
N LEU A 86 -10.48 6.40 13.19
CA LEU A 86 -9.70 6.57 11.97
C LEU A 86 -8.39 7.32 12.26
N ILE A 87 -8.45 8.39 13.04
CA ILE A 87 -7.27 9.19 13.39
C ILE A 87 -6.27 8.36 14.20
N THR A 88 -6.72 7.68 15.24
CA THR A 88 -5.84 6.84 16.06
C THR A 88 -5.23 5.68 15.26
N GLY A 89 -6.02 5.03 14.40
CA GLY A 89 -5.52 3.99 13.50
C GLY A 89 -4.46 4.50 12.53
N ALA A 90 -4.67 5.67 11.93
CA ALA A 90 -3.72 6.30 11.02
C ALA A 90 -2.42 6.68 11.74
N LEU A 91 -2.50 7.22 12.96
CA LEU A 91 -1.31 7.54 13.77
C LEU A 91 -0.53 6.28 14.15
N MET A 92 -1.20 5.24 14.62
CA MET A 92 -0.55 3.96 14.94
C MET A 92 0.12 3.33 13.72
N PHE A 93 -0.56 3.35 12.57
CA PHE A 93 0.01 2.88 11.32
C PHE A 93 1.24 3.71 10.91
N GLY A 94 1.14 5.03 10.96
CA GLY A 94 2.23 5.94 10.60
C GLY A 94 3.47 5.75 11.47
N VAL A 95 3.30 5.61 12.78
CA VAL A 95 4.41 5.33 13.71
C VAL A 95 5.02 3.96 13.43
N GLY A 96 4.19 2.93 13.28
CA GLY A 96 4.67 1.58 12.98
C GLY A 96 5.43 1.50 11.66
N TRP A 97 4.92 2.16 10.63
CA TRP A 97 5.57 2.25 9.32
C TRP A 97 6.88 3.04 9.37
N GLY A 98 6.90 4.17 10.06
CA GLY A 98 8.11 5.00 10.22
C GLY A 98 9.23 4.27 10.95
N VAL A 99 8.91 3.46 11.96
CA VAL A 99 9.90 2.66 12.70
C VAL A 99 10.36 1.45 11.89
N ALA A 100 9.45 0.77 11.19
CA ALA A 100 9.78 -0.43 10.43
C ALA A 100 10.54 -0.13 9.13
N GLY A 101 10.30 1.03 8.51
CA GLY A 101 10.89 1.40 7.21
C GLY A 101 10.51 0.45 6.06
N ILE A 102 9.48 -0.38 6.23
CA ILE A 102 9.07 -1.39 5.24
C ILE A 102 7.60 -1.18 4.90
N CYS A 103 7.31 -1.02 3.59
CA CYS A 103 5.93 -1.00 3.11
C CYS A 103 5.35 -2.41 3.03
N PRO A 104 4.05 -2.59 3.36
CA PRO A 104 3.40 -3.89 3.28
C PRO A 104 3.49 -4.56 1.90
N ALA A 105 3.27 -3.81 0.82
CA ALA A 105 3.27 -4.37 -0.53
C ALA A 105 4.67 -4.84 -0.99
N PRO A 106 5.74 -4.03 -0.91
CA PRO A 106 7.11 -4.48 -1.20
C PRO A 106 7.61 -5.61 -0.31
N SER A 107 7.04 -5.82 0.88
CA SER A 107 7.46 -6.90 1.78
C SER A 107 7.37 -8.28 1.14
N PHE A 108 6.35 -8.53 0.31
CA PHE A 108 6.23 -9.77 -0.45
C PHE A 108 7.30 -9.93 -1.53
N THR A 109 7.68 -8.83 -2.18
CA THR A 109 8.77 -8.83 -3.17
C THR A 109 10.11 -9.13 -2.51
N LEU A 110 10.35 -8.60 -1.31
CA LEU A 110 11.57 -8.84 -0.53
C LEU A 110 11.75 -10.32 -0.14
N ILE A 111 10.67 -11.04 0.13
CA ILE A 111 10.74 -12.50 0.34
C ILE A 111 11.28 -13.19 -0.91
N GLY A 112 10.76 -12.82 -2.09
CA GLY A 112 11.23 -13.35 -3.37
C GLY A 112 12.70 -13.05 -3.66
N LEU A 113 13.23 -11.96 -3.11
CA LEU A 113 14.62 -11.57 -3.20
C LEU A 113 15.53 -12.23 -2.13
N GLY A 114 14.95 -13.08 -1.26
CA GLY A 114 15.72 -13.81 -0.24
C GLY A 114 15.90 -13.08 1.10
N HIS A 115 15.24 -11.94 1.31
CA HIS A 115 15.28 -11.20 2.57
C HIS A 115 14.27 -11.77 3.60
N TYR A 116 14.57 -12.94 4.17
CA TYR A 116 13.66 -13.64 5.08
C TYR A 116 13.33 -12.88 6.38
N GLN A 117 14.13 -11.90 6.75
CA GLN A 117 13.87 -11.03 7.92
C GLN A 117 12.53 -10.30 7.83
N VAL A 118 12.05 -10.07 6.60
CA VAL A 118 10.73 -9.44 6.34
C VAL A 118 9.56 -10.31 6.81
N LEU A 119 9.77 -11.62 7.00
CA LEU A 119 8.74 -12.50 7.56
C LEU A 119 8.28 -12.06 8.95
N TYR A 120 9.19 -11.55 9.79
CA TYR A 120 8.82 -11.03 11.12
C TYR A 120 7.84 -9.84 10.98
N PHE A 121 8.08 -8.95 10.02
CA PHE A 121 7.20 -7.83 9.74
C PHE A 121 5.82 -8.30 9.27
N ILE A 122 5.76 -9.26 8.35
CA ILE A 122 4.50 -9.80 7.83
C ILE A 122 3.70 -10.51 8.92
N VAL A 123 4.35 -11.32 9.76
CA VAL A 123 3.70 -11.98 10.89
C VAL A 123 3.14 -10.97 11.89
N ALA A 124 3.93 -9.92 12.23
CA ALA A 124 3.48 -8.85 13.11
C ALA A 124 2.29 -8.08 12.51
N MET A 125 2.31 -7.80 11.22
CA MET A 125 1.22 -7.15 10.50
C MET A 125 -0.07 -7.98 10.54
N ILE A 126 0.02 -9.28 10.23
CA ILE A 126 -1.13 -10.21 10.29
C ILE A 126 -1.67 -10.28 11.72
N ALA A 127 -0.79 -10.42 12.72
CA ALA A 127 -1.19 -10.45 14.12
C ALA A 127 -1.93 -9.16 14.52
N GLY A 128 -1.44 -7.98 14.11
CA GLY A 128 -2.10 -6.70 14.35
C GLY A 128 -3.52 -6.64 13.75
N VAL A 129 -3.67 -7.09 12.51
CA VAL A 129 -4.99 -7.17 11.84
C VAL A 129 -5.94 -8.12 12.58
N LEU A 130 -5.46 -9.29 12.99
CA LEU A 130 -6.28 -10.27 13.72
C LEU A 130 -6.71 -9.77 15.11
N ILE A 131 -5.81 -9.11 15.83
CA ILE A 131 -6.10 -8.49 17.13
C ILE A 131 -7.16 -7.40 16.96
N HIS A 132 -6.97 -6.51 15.99
CA HIS A 132 -7.94 -5.44 15.69
C HIS A 132 -9.32 -6.03 15.34
N ARG A 133 -9.37 -7.03 14.47
CA ARG A 133 -10.62 -7.70 14.07
C ARG A 133 -11.34 -8.32 15.27
N LYS A 134 -10.59 -8.97 16.17
CA LYS A 134 -11.16 -9.56 17.39
C LYS A 134 -11.69 -8.49 18.36
N TRP A 135 -11.04 -7.34 18.42
CA TRP A 135 -11.42 -6.25 19.34
C TRP A 135 -12.55 -5.37 18.80
N SER A 136 -12.61 -5.18 17.49
CA SER A 136 -13.66 -4.37 16.84
C SER A 136 -14.96 -5.12 16.62
N GLY A 137 -15.03 -6.42 16.93
CA GLY A 137 -16.25 -7.21 16.79
C GLY A 137 -16.75 -7.38 15.34
N ALA A 138 -15.87 -7.21 14.36
CA ALA A 138 -16.17 -7.33 12.93
C ALA A 138 -15.68 -8.68 12.41
#